data_b117f0a87a899017a4e6066e8997cead
#
_entry.id   b117f0a87a899017a4e6066e8997cead
#
_cell.length_a   1.000
_cell.length_b   1.000
_cell.length_c   1.000
_cell.angle_alpha   90.00
_cell.angle_beta   90.00
_cell.angle_gamma   90.00
#
_symmetry.space_group_name_H-M   'P 1'
#
loop_
_entity.id
_entity.type
_entity.pdbx_description
1 polymer ?
#
loop_
_entity_poly.entity_id
_entity_poly.type
_entity_poly.pdbx_seq_one_letter_code
_entity_poly.pdbx_strand_id
1 'polypeptide(L)'
;FYDPTIGLANFVLQSSGLPPGLWVSNANSVIPSLVLVDVWQWTPMITLIVLAGLAGLPEEPVEAARIDGASEWQIIRWVTIPMVMPVILTALILRLIDALKTFDIIFAMTGGGPGYASETLNIMGFKYSFEYFRMGQSAVILVVLFVVVFGCSLGIMKLRTASEV
;
A
#
# COMPACT_ATOMS: atom_id res chain seq x y z
N PHE A 1 13.18 -14.92 0.84
CA PHE A 1 13.70 -13.99 -0.16
C PHE A 1 14.67 -12.97 0.46
N TYR A 2 14.28 -12.29 1.55
CA TYR A 2 15.04 -11.24 2.24
C TYR A 2 15.89 -11.74 3.41
N ASP A 3 16.11 -13.06 3.55
CA ASP A 3 17.04 -13.58 4.56
C ASP A 3 18.46 -13.10 4.25
N PRO A 4 19.20 -12.55 5.25
CA PRO A 4 20.53 -11.99 5.01
C PRO A 4 21.57 -13.00 4.56
N THR A 5 21.39 -14.29 4.91
CA THR A 5 22.38 -15.35 4.66
C THR A 5 22.06 -16.19 3.42
N ILE A 6 20.79 -16.60 3.27
CA ILE A 6 20.34 -17.52 2.21
C ILE A 6 19.31 -16.91 1.26
N GLY A 7 18.98 -15.64 1.44
CA GLY A 7 17.96 -14.96 0.64
C GLY A 7 18.39 -14.70 -0.79
N LEU A 8 17.46 -14.90 -1.74
CA LEU A 8 17.69 -14.67 -3.16
C LEU A 8 18.13 -13.23 -3.46
N ALA A 9 17.63 -12.24 -2.71
CA ALA A 9 18.01 -10.85 -2.87
C ALA A 9 19.52 -10.63 -2.67
N ASN A 10 20.09 -11.23 -1.63
CA ASN A 10 21.53 -11.13 -1.38
C ASN A 10 22.36 -11.99 -2.35
N PHE A 11 21.83 -13.11 -2.81
CA PHE A 11 22.47 -13.90 -3.85
C PHE A 11 22.65 -13.08 -5.15
N VAL A 12 21.60 -12.37 -5.58
CA VAL A 12 21.66 -11.49 -6.77
C VAL A 12 22.63 -10.31 -6.56
N LEU A 13 22.61 -9.67 -5.38
CA LEU A 13 23.55 -8.58 -5.08
C LEU A 13 25.02 -9.06 -5.13
N GLN A 14 25.32 -10.17 -4.47
CA GLN A 14 26.67 -10.72 -4.41
C GLN A 14 27.16 -11.17 -5.79
N SER A 15 26.29 -11.78 -6.61
CA SER A 15 26.64 -12.16 -7.98
C SER A 15 26.94 -10.95 -8.88
N SER A 16 26.39 -9.78 -8.53
CA SER A 16 26.63 -8.48 -9.20
C SER A 16 27.80 -7.70 -8.58
N GLY A 17 28.51 -8.27 -7.60
CA GLY A 17 29.65 -7.60 -6.92
C GLY A 17 29.23 -6.55 -5.89
N LEU A 18 27.97 -6.49 -5.49
CA LEU A 18 27.45 -5.56 -4.49
C LEU A 18 27.44 -6.20 -3.09
N PRO A 19 27.62 -5.38 -2.02
CA PRO A 19 27.56 -5.89 -0.64
C PRO A 19 26.17 -6.41 -0.31
N PRO A 20 26.06 -7.46 0.55
CA PRO A 20 24.75 -7.99 0.97
C PRO A 20 23.99 -6.97 1.82
N GLY A 21 22.70 -6.89 1.60
CA GLY A 21 21.78 -6.05 2.38
C GLY A 21 21.27 -6.77 3.62
N LEU A 22 21.00 -6.02 4.69
CA LEU A 22 20.40 -6.55 5.92
C LEU A 22 18.85 -6.55 5.87
N TRP A 23 18.27 -5.99 4.82
CA TRP A 23 16.84 -5.96 4.50
C TRP A 23 15.94 -5.81 5.74
N VAL A 24 15.38 -6.94 6.20
CA VAL A 24 14.47 -7.03 7.36
C VAL A 24 15.16 -7.16 8.71
N SER A 25 16.48 -7.33 8.73
CA SER A 25 17.26 -7.54 9.97
C SER A 25 17.86 -6.26 10.56
N ASN A 26 17.68 -5.11 9.90
CA ASN A 26 18.17 -3.81 10.37
C ASN A 26 16.99 -2.84 10.52
N ALA A 27 16.95 -2.11 11.63
CA ALA A 27 15.87 -1.15 11.94
C ALA A 27 15.70 -0.04 10.87
N ASN A 28 16.77 0.36 10.18
CA ASN A 28 16.71 1.41 9.17
C ASN A 28 16.22 0.89 7.80
N SER A 29 16.43 -0.41 7.51
CA SER A 29 16.05 -1.01 6.22
C SER A 29 14.75 -1.81 6.26
N VAL A 30 14.24 -2.17 7.45
CA VAL A 30 13.06 -3.02 7.59
C VAL A 30 11.81 -2.39 6.97
N ILE A 31 11.54 -1.12 7.25
CA ILE A 31 10.35 -0.43 6.70
C ILE A 31 10.43 -0.31 5.18
N PRO A 32 11.52 0.20 4.56
CA PRO A 32 11.66 0.18 3.10
C PRO A 32 11.49 -1.22 2.48
N SER A 33 12.01 -2.26 3.11
CA SER A 33 11.87 -3.64 2.60
C SER A 33 10.42 -4.13 2.66
N LEU A 34 9.70 -3.85 3.75
CA LEU A 34 8.28 -4.16 3.87
C LEU A 34 7.44 -3.40 2.83
N VAL A 35 7.73 -2.12 2.63
CA VAL A 35 7.05 -1.29 1.61
C VAL A 35 7.25 -1.86 0.20
N LEU A 36 8.46 -2.32 -0.15
CA LEU A 36 8.70 -2.94 -1.46
C LEU A 36 7.85 -4.19 -1.68
N VAL A 37 7.73 -5.04 -0.66
CA VAL A 37 6.87 -6.24 -0.74
C VAL A 37 5.40 -5.86 -0.84
N ASP A 38 4.97 -4.89 -0.06
CA ASP A 38 3.60 -4.40 -0.05
C ASP A 38 3.20 -3.80 -1.42
N VAL A 39 4.06 -2.97 -2.02
CA VAL A 39 3.86 -2.43 -3.37
C VAL A 39 3.78 -3.55 -4.40
N TRP A 40 4.71 -4.53 -4.34
CA TRP A 40 4.70 -5.67 -5.26
C TRP A 40 3.40 -6.47 -5.15
N GLN A 41 2.93 -6.73 -3.93
CA GLN A 41 1.73 -7.52 -3.67
C GLN A 41 0.46 -6.83 -4.18
N TRP A 42 0.32 -5.51 -3.98
CA TRP A 42 -0.90 -4.78 -4.28
C TRP A 42 -0.96 -4.18 -5.68
N THR A 43 0.18 -4.01 -6.35
CA THR A 43 0.25 -3.45 -7.71
C THR A 43 -0.68 -4.17 -8.69
N PRO A 44 -0.75 -5.52 -8.77
CA PRO A 44 -1.64 -6.19 -9.72
C PRO A 44 -3.11 -5.84 -9.51
N MET A 45 -3.58 -5.82 -8.27
CA MET A 45 -4.98 -5.51 -7.96
C MET A 45 -5.33 -4.07 -8.30
N ILE A 46 -4.47 -3.11 -7.92
CA ILE A 46 -4.68 -1.69 -8.24
C ILE A 46 -4.67 -1.48 -9.76
N THR A 47 -3.75 -2.15 -10.47
CA THR A 47 -3.68 -2.10 -11.92
C THR A 47 -4.98 -2.60 -12.56
N LEU A 48 -5.55 -3.72 -12.09
CA LEU A 48 -6.83 -4.24 -12.59
C LEU A 48 -7.98 -3.27 -12.36
N ILE A 49 -8.06 -2.62 -11.19
CA ILE A 49 -9.10 -1.61 -10.90
C ILE A 49 -9.00 -0.44 -11.87
N VAL A 50 -7.78 0.07 -12.09
CA VAL A 50 -7.55 1.21 -12.99
C VAL A 50 -7.81 0.83 -14.44
N LEU A 51 -7.39 -0.37 -14.88
CA LEU A 51 -7.67 -0.87 -16.24
C LEU A 51 -9.17 -1.04 -16.49
N ALA A 52 -9.91 -1.58 -15.51
CA ALA A 52 -11.38 -1.67 -15.62
C ALA A 52 -12.03 -0.28 -15.72
N GLY A 53 -11.52 0.69 -14.97
CA GLY A 53 -11.95 2.08 -15.08
C GLY A 53 -11.67 2.69 -16.45
N LEU A 54 -10.48 2.46 -17.00
CA LEU A 54 -10.10 2.91 -18.35
C LEU A 54 -10.99 2.28 -19.44
N ALA A 55 -11.27 0.97 -19.32
CA ALA A 55 -12.12 0.27 -20.28
C ALA A 55 -13.60 0.74 -20.27
N GLY A 56 -14.03 1.37 -19.18
CA GLY A 56 -15.38 1.93 -19.05
C GLY A 56 -15.50 3.39 -19.48
N LEU A 57 -14.42 4.04 -19.94
CA LEU A 57 -14.49 5.43 -20.40
C LEU A 57 -15.17 5.53 -21.79
N PRO A 58 -15.99 6.57 -22.01
CA PRO A 58 -16.52 6.86 -23.34
C PRO A 58 -15.37 7.25 -24.29
N GLU A 59 -15.46 6.84 -25.56
CA GLU A 59 -14.41 7.09 -26.57
C GLU A 59 -14.53 8.50 -27.16
N GLU A 60 -15.74 9.11 -27.17
CA GLU A 60 -16.02 10.37 -27.83
C GLU A 60 -15.08 11.53 -27.43
N PRO A 61 -14.71 11.74 -26.13
CA PRO A 61 -13.79 12.82 -25.77
C PRO A 61 -12.37 12.61 -26.32
N VAL A 62 -11.94 11.35 -26.41
CA VAL A 62 -10.62 10.98 -26.96
C VAL A 62 -10.59 11.21 -28.49
N GLU A 63 -11.66 10.80 -29.19
CA GLU A 63 -11.79 11.04 -30.64
C GLU A 63 -11.88 12.52 -30.97
N ALA A 64 -12.67 13.30 -30.21
CA ALA A 64 -12.75 14.75 -30.38
C ALA A 64 -11.37 15.41 -30.24
N ALA A 65 -10.61 15.04 -29.20
CA ALA A 65 -9.27 15.58 -28.99
C ALA A 65 -8.30 15.23 -30.14
N ARG A 66 -8.45 14.03 -30.75
CA ARG A 66 -7.64 13.65 -31.94
C ARG A 66 -8.01 14.51 -33.16
N ILE A 67 -9.28 14.80 -33.37
CA ILE A 67 -9.76 15.67 -34.46
C ILE A 67 -9.20 17.11 -34.26
N ASP A 68 -9.13 17.58 -33.00
CA ASP A 68 -8.54 18.87 -32.65
C ASP A 68 -6.99 18.90 -32.79
N GLY A 69 -6.37 17.79 -33.18
CA GLY A 69 -4.92 17.71 -33.42
C GLY A 69 -4.07 17.52 -32.15
N ALA A 70 -4.69 17.09 -31.04
CA ALA A 70 -3.93 16.79 -29.82
C ALA A 70 -3.03 15.55 -30.00
N SER A 71 -1.81 15.63 -29.49
CA SER A 71 -0.90 14.49 -29.45
C SER A 71 -1.38 13.45 -28.43
N GLU A 72 -0.98 12.17 -28.58
CA GLU A 72 -1.34 11.09 -27.65
C GLU A 72 -0.98 11.43 -26.20
N TRP A 73 0.16 12.09 -25.94
CA TRP A 73 0.54 12.52 -24.60
C TRP A 73 -0.39 13.58 -24.02
N GLN A 74 -0.86 14.51 -24.86
CA GLN A 74 -1.85 15.52 -24.46
C GLN A 74 -3.19 14.89 -24.16
N ILE A 75 -3.63 13.93 -24.97
CA ILE A 75 -4.85 13.16 -24.74
C ILE A 75 -4.77 12.42 -23.41
N ILE A 76 -3.68 11.69 -23.15
CA ILE A 76 -3.51 10.97 -21.86
C ILE A 76 -3.56 11.97 -20.70
N ARG A 77 -2.79 13.06 -20.77
CA ARG A 77 -2.61 13.99 -19.64
C ARG A 77 -3.84 14.85 -19.36
N TRP A 78 -4.56 15.28 -20.38
CA TRP A 78 -5.62 16.27 -20.26
C TRP A 78 -7.02 15.72 -20.45
N VAL A 79 -7.17 14.52 -21.04
CA VAL A 79 -8.48 13.87 -21.25
C VAL A 79 -8.59 12.60 -20.43
N THR A 80 -7.73 11.61 -20.70
CA THR A 80 -7.86 10.27 -20.11
C THR A 80 -7.63 10.25 -18.60
N ILE A 81 -6.54 10.86 -18.11
CA ILE A 81 -6.22 10.89 -16.68
C ILE A 81 -7.33 11.59 -15.87
N PRO A 82 -7.82 12.78 -16.22
CA PRO A 82 -8.94 13.40 -15.53
C PRO A 82 -10.21 12.53 -15.51
N MET A 83 -10.54 11.88 -16.63
CA MET A 83 -11.72 11.04 -16.71
C MET A 83 -11.64 9.77 -15.83
N VAL A 84 -10.46 9.16 -15.70
CA VAL A 84 -10.26 7.98 -14.85
C VAL A 84 -9.96 8.34 -13.39
N MET A 85 -9.72 9.61 -13.09
CA MET A 85 -9.34 10.07 -11.74
C MET A 85 -10.30 9.62 -10.63
N PRO A 86 -11.63 9.60 -10.78
CA PRO A 86 -12.55 9.11 -9.75
C PRO A 86 -12.30 7.64 -9.40
N VAL A 87 -11.94 6.80 -10.39
CA VAL A 87 -11.59 5.39 -10.18
C VAL A 87 -10.26 5.27 -9.44
N ILE A 88 -9.24 6.05 -9.85
CA ILE A 88 -7.94 6.09 -9.18
C ILE A 88 -8.09 6.51 -7.72
N LEU A 89 -8.87 7.55 -7.44
CA LEU A 89 -9.14 8.01 -6.08
C LEU A 89 -9.85 6.95 -5.25
N THR A 90 -10.81 6.23 -5.83
CA THR A 90 -11.47 5.12 -5.15
C THR A 90 -10.49 4.01 -4.79
N ALA A 91 -9.65 3.58 -5.73
CA ALA A 91 -8.62 2.58 -5.48
C ALA A 91 -7.62 3.03 -4.41
N LEU A 92 -7.20 4.30 -4.45
CA LEU A 92 -6.30 4.89 -3.47
C LEU A 92 -6.91 4.90 -2.05
N ILE A 93 -8.18 5.28 -1.92
CA ILE A 93 -8.89 5.30 -0.63
C ILE A 93 -8.97 3.90 -0.04
N LEU A 94 -9.39 2.91 -0.84
CA LEU A 94 -9.44 1.51 -0.41
C LEU A 94 -8.08 1.04 0.07
N ARG A 95 -7.01 1.37 -0.68
CA ARG A 95 -5.64 1.00 -0.35
C ARG A 95 -5.14 1.67 0.92
N LEU A 96 -5.45 2.95 1.13
CA LEU A 96 -5.07 3.67 2.35
C LEU A 96 -5.70 3.06 3.60
N ILE A 97 -7.00 2.72 3.54
CA ILE A 97 -7.70 2.06 4.64
C ILE A 97 -7.08 0.69 4.94
N ASP A 98 -6.73 -0.07 3.90
CA ASP A 98 -6.11 -1.39 4.06
C ASP A 98 -4.69 -1.28 4.63
N ALA A 99 -3.89 -0.32 4.17
CA ALA A 99 -2.54 -0.07 4.66
C ALA A 99 -2.49 0.26 6.16
N LEU A 100 -3.49 1.00 6.67
CA LEU A 100 -3.57 1.35 8.09
C LEU A 100 -3.76 0.13 9.01
N LYS A 101 -4.30 -0.97 8.51
CA LYS A 101 -4.54 -2.21 9.27
C LYS A 101 -3.64 -3.37 8.84
N THR A 102 -2.57 -3.10 8.08
CA THR A 102 -1.63 -4.14 7.63
C THR A 102 -1.09 -4.96 8.79
N PHE A 103 -1.23 -6.29 8.67
CA PHE A 103 -0.79 -7.28 9.66
C PHE A 103 0.08 -8.36 9.01
N ASP A 104 -0.44 -9.03 7.98
CA ASP A 104 0.09 -10.29 7.44
C ASP A 104 1.54 -10.20 6.99
N ILE A 105 1.89 -9.18 6.20
CA ILE A 105 3.25 -8.96 5.68
C ILE A 105 4.21 -8.74 6.84
N ILE A 106 3.83 -7.87 7.80
CA ILE A 106 4.69 -7.52 8.93
C ILE A 106 4.88 -8.73 9.84
N PHE A 107 3.80 -9.44 10.16
CA PHE A 107 3.86 -10.63 10.99
C PHE A 107 4.71 -11.74 10.36
N ALA A 108 4.46 -12.05 9.08
CA ALA A 108 5.17 -13.12 8.37
C ALA A 108 6.66 -12.82 8.15
N MET A 109 7.04 -11.57 7.90
CA MET A 109 8.41 -11.22 7.57
C MET A 109 9.27 -10.84 8.77
N THR A 110 8.71 -10.19 9.77
CA THR A 110 9.48 -9.59 10.87
C THR A 110 8.91 -9.83 12.27
N GLY A 111 7.63 -10.22 12.39
CA GLY A 111 6.94 -10.29 13.68
C GLY A 111 6.94 -8.97 14.46
N GLY A 112 7.16 -7.82 13.76
CA GLY A 112 7.30 -6.49 14.37
C GLY A 112 8.75 -6.05 14.63
N GLY A 113 9.74 -6.93 14.34
CA GLY A 113 11.17 -6.69 14.54
C GLY A 113 11.86 -5.89 13.40
N PRO A 114 13.19 -5.67 13.51
CA PRO A 114 14.05 -5.94 14.69
C PRO A 114 13.73 -5.00 15.86
N GLY A 115 13.76 -5.53 17.06
CA GLY A 115 13.27 -4.81 18.24
C GLY A 115 11.78 -4.48 18.10
N TYR A 116 11.45 -3.21 17.94
CA TYR A 116 10.08 -2.70 17.68
C TYR A 116 10.00 -1.88 16.39
N ALA A 117 10.99 -2.01 15.50
CA ALA A 117 11.15 -1.11 14.35
C ALA A 117 10.01 -1.23 13.30
N SER A 118 9.34 -2.37 13.23
CA SER A 118 8.18 -2.60 12.36
C SER A 118 6.91 -2.96 13.13
N GLU A 119 6.88 -2.73 14.45
CA GLU A 119 5.72 -3.07 15.27
C GLU A 119 4.59 -2.07 15.05
N THR A 120 3.45 -2.55 14.61
CA THR A 120 2.21 -1.79 14.47
C THR A 120 1.27 -2.08 15.64
N LEU A 121 0.24 -1.23 15.84
CA LEU A 121 -0.81 -1.50 16.83
C LEU A 121 -1.49 -2.86 16.62
N ASN A 122 -1.59 -3.30 15.37
CA ASN A 122 -2.18 -4.60 15.04
C ASN A 122 -1.29 -5.76 15.52
N ILE A 123 0.02 -5.70 15.25
CA ILE A 123 1.01 -6.66 15.76
C ILE A 123 1.07 -6.64 17.29
N MET A 124 1.07 -5.45 17.89
CA MET A 124 1.06 -5.28 19.33
C MET A 124 -0.21 -5.92 19.95
N GLY A 125 -1.39 -5.66 19.40
CA GLY A 125 -2.64 -6.29 19.83
C GLY A 125 -2.58 -7.81 19.76
N PHE A 126 -2.04 -8.36 18.67
CA PHE A 126 -1.84 -9.80 18.52
C PHE A 126 -0.93 -10.38 19.60
N LYS A 127 0.26 -9.78 19.84
CA LYS A 127 1.19 -10.23 20.87
C LYS A 127 0.56 -10.21 22.27
N TYR A 128 -0.17 -9.12 22.60
CA TYR A 128 -0.86 -9.04 23.89
C TYR A 128 -1.96 -10.10 24.06
N SER A 129 -2.67 -10.47 22.97
CA SER A 129 -3.67 -11.54 23.00
C SER A 129 -3.05 -12.93 23.14
N PHE A 130 -2.12 -13.26 22.26
CA PHE A 130 -1.72 -14.64 22.01
C PHE A 130 -0.34 -15.03 22.60
N GLU A 131 0.55 -14.05 22.80
CA GLU A 131 1.87 -14.32 23.40
C GLU A 131 1.86 -14.01 24.89
N TYR A 132 1.25 -12.90 25.31
CA TYR A 132 1.24 -12.48 26.72
C TYR A 132 -0.04 -12.86 27.47
N PHE A 133 -1.07 -13.38 26.77
CA PHE A 133 -2.38 -13.76 27.33
C PHE A 133 -3.09 -12.64 28.12
N ARG A 134 -2.86 -11.38 27.73
CA ARG A 134 -3.41 -10.17 28.34
C ARG A 134 -4.58 -9.64 27.53
N MET A 135 -5.67 -10.41 27.42
CA MET A 135 -6.82 -10.13 26.57
C MET A 135 -7.43 -8.73 26.80
N GLY A 136 -7.51 -8.27 28.06
CA GLY A 136 -8.06 -6.94 28.38
C GLY A 136 -7.21 -5.81 27.81
N GLN A 137 -5.86 -5.92 27.85
CA GLN A 137 -4.96 -4.92 27.29
C GLN A 137 -4.98 -4.95 25.76
N SER A 138 -5.02 -6.15 25.18
CA SER A 138 -5.18 -6.30 23.73
C SER A 138 -6.47 -5.66 23.24
N ALA A 139 -7.59 -5.88 23.92
CA ALA A 139 -8.87 -5.28 23.56
C ALA A 139 -8.79 -3.74 23.51
N VAL A 140 -8.11 -3.11 24.47
CA VAL A 140 -7.89 -1.65 24.46
C VAL A 140 -7.07 -1.22 23.23
N ILE A 141 -5.99 -1.93 22.92
CA ILE A 141 -5.12 -1.63 21.75
C ILE A 141 -5.95 -1.72 20.45
N LEU A 142 -6.73 -2.78 20.30
CA LEU A 142 -7.55 -3.00 19.09
C LEU A 142 -8.70 -1.99 18.97
N VAL A 143 -9.28 -1.55 20.09
CA VAL A 143 -10.27 -0.46 20.09
C VAL A 143 -9.64 0.86 19.66
N VAL A 144 -8.44 1.18 20.17
CA VAL A 144 -7.70 2.37 19.73
C VAL A 144 -7.39 2.29 18.23
N LEU A 145 -6.90 1.14 17.74
CA LEU A 145 -6.69 0.93 16.30
C LEU A 145 -7.97 1.14 15.49
N PHE A 146 -9.08 0.56 15.95
CA PHE A 146 -10.39 0.75 15.30
C PHE A 146 -10.77 2.22 15.19
N VAL A 147 -10.68 2.97 16.30
CA VAL A 147 -11.03 4.40 16.33
C VAL A 147 -10.15 5.20 15.37
N VAL A 148 -8.83 4.91 15.33
CA VAL A 148 -7.90 5.57 14.42
C VAL A 148 -8.25 5.28 12.96
N VAL A 149 -8.41 4.00 12.60
CA VAL A 149 -8.74 3.59 11.22
C VAL A 149 -10.09 4.16 10.79
N PHE A 150 -11.11 4.09 11.67
CA PHE A 150 -12.44 4.62 11.40
C PHE A 150 -12.41 6.15 11.20
N GLY A 151 -11.72 6.87 12.09
CA GLY A 151 -11.55 8.32 11.97
C GLY A 151 -10.84 8.75 10.70
N CYS A 152 -9.72 8.08 10.35
CA CYS A 152 -9.02 8.30 9.09
C CYS A 152 -9.91 8.02 7.88
N SER A 153 -10.66 6.91 7.89
CA SER A 153 -11.58 6.54 6.81
C SER A 153 -12.66 7.60 6.58
N LEU A 154 -13.28 8.10 7.66
CA LEU A 154 -14.27 9.18 7.56
C LEU A 154 -13.64 10.49 7.04
N GLY A 155 -12.43 10.81 7.48
CA GLY A 155 -11.70 11.99 6.99
C GLY A 155 -11.44 11.93 5.49
N ILE A 156 -10.95 10.79 5.01
CA ILE A 156 -10.66 10.55 3.59
C ILE A 156 -11.94 10.63 2.75
N MET A 157 -13.04 10.02 3.22
CA MET A 157 -14.33 10.07 2.52
C MET A 157 -14.87 11.50 2.40
N LYS A 158 -14.75 12.31 3.45
CA LYS A 158 -15.16 13.74 3.40
C LYS A 158 -14.32 14.54 2.39
N LEU A 159 -13.01 14.30 2.34
CA LEU A 159 -12.13 14.96 1.37
C LEU A 159 -12.53 14.61 -0.07
N ARG A 160 -12.89 13.35 -0.33
CA ARG A 160 -13.39 12.92 -1.64
C ARG A 160 -14.65 13.68 -2.05
N THR A 161 -15.66 13.70 -1.19
CA THR A 161 -16.93 14.38 -1.49
C THR A 161 -16.73 15.89 -1.74
N ALA A 162 -15.77 16.52 -1.07
CA ALA A 162 -15.45 17.92 -1.29
C ALA A 162 -14.70 18.18 -2.62
N SER A 163 -14.07 17.18 -3.22
CA SER A 163 -13.37 17.28 -4.50
C SER A 163 -14.26 16.93 -5.72
N GLU A 164 -15.44 16.39 -5.50
CA GLU A 164 -16.43 16.05 -6.54
C GLU A 164 -17.47 17.18 -6.75
N VAL A 165 -17.40 18.27 -5.94
CA VAL A 165 -18.20 19.50 -6.06
C VAL A 165 -17.36 20.61 -6.69
#